data_c96430d7b38ef6287c3f9266cc23da9e
#
_entry.id   c96430d7b38ef6287c3f9266cc23da9e
#
_cell.length_a   1.000
_cell.length_b   1.000
_cell.length_c   1.000
_cell.angle_alpha   90.00
_cell.angle_beta   90.00
_cell.angle_gamma   90.00
#
_symmetry.space_group_name_H-M   'P 1'
#
loop_
_entity.id
_entity.type
_entity.pdbx_description
1 polymer ?
#
loop_
_entity_poly.entity_id
_entity_poly.type
_entity_poly.pdbx_seq_one_letter_code
_entity_poly.pdbx_strand_id
1 'polypeptide(L)'
;DGVGELGKQVVKSRLTDENLSQWDLNSDGIIWDEKEIYPAKYDKPHSFNSVISYKLSPKMDIGFSCVYGTGQTYTPVIGKTYQAGTENYGSLEFPYQYLGDIPGARNSARYPQYFRLDLSLSYDNKIFGFENKMKVQLINTTNYYNVLLYNWNHEASPSKVKAYSMFPIILTFGMEFEL
;
A
#
# COMPACT_ATOMS: atom_id res chain seq x y z
N ASP A 1 -22.96 -8.56 8.02
CA ASP A 1 -24.24 -9.30 8.15
C ASP A 1 -25.07 -9.30 6.88
N GLY A 2 -24.51 -9.59 5.73
CA GLY A 2 -25.16 -9.23 4.48
C GLY A 2 -25.82 -10.32 3.65
N VAL A 3 -25.80 -11.56 4.06
CA VAL A 3 -26.55 -12.60 3.35
C VAL A 3 -27.54 -13.21 4.34
N GLY A 4 -28.79 -12.76 4.26
CA GLY A 4 -29.85 -13.31 5.08
C GLY A 4 -30.01 -14.82 4.84
N GLU A 5 -30.71 -15.48 5.73
CA GLU A 5 -31.01 -16.93 5.70
C GLU A 5 -31.49 -17.42 4.31
N LEU A 6 -32.23 -16.57 3.60
CA LEU A 6 -32.72 -16.85 2.24
C LEU A 6 -31.58 -16.94 1.21
N GLY A 7 -30.57 -16.09 1.33
CA GLY A 7 -29.37 -16.11 0.46
C GLY A 7 -28.55 -17.36 0.68
N LYS A 8 -28.41 -17.81 1.92
CA LYS A 8 -27.73 -19.06 2.28
C LYS A 8 -28.42 -20.27 1.66
N GLN A 9 -29.74 -20.32 1.71
CA GLN A 9 -30.53 -21.41 1.11
C GLN A 9 -30.41 -21.47 -0.41
N VAL A 10 -30.42 -20.31 -1.09
CA VAL A 10 -30.32 -20.24 -2.55
C VAL A 10 -28.94 -20.72 -3.03
N VAL A 11 -27.87 -20.37 -2.34
CA VAL A 11 -26.53 -20.85 -2.68
C VAL A 11 -26.39 -22.33 -2.38
N LYS A 12 -26.86 -22.79 -1.23
CA LYS A 12 -26.83 -24.21 -0.84
C LYS A 12 -27.58 -25.11 -1.82
N SER A 13 -28.68 -24.66 -2.44
CA SER A 13 -29.42 -25.42 -3.44
C SER A 13 -28.72 -25.53 -4.80
N ARG A 14 -27.68 -24.71 -5.06
CA ARG A 14 -26.89 -24.73 -6.30
C ARG A 14 -25.59 -25.52 -6.19
N LEU A 15 -25.17 -25.86 -4.99
CA LEU A 15 -23.96 -26.62 -4.75
C LEU A 15 -24.32 -28.10 -4.61
N THR A 16 -23.64 -28.96 -5.37
CA THR A 16 -23.70 -30.40 -5.24
C THR A 16 -22.71 -30.85 -4.15
N ASP A 17 -22.99 -31.98 -3.50
CA ASP A 17 -22.13 -32.51 -2.44
C ASP A 17 -20.67 -32.71 -2.91
N GLU A 18 -20.45 -32.94 -4.20
CA GLU A 18 -19.12 -33.11 -4.78
C GLU A 18 -18.28 -31.83 -4.79
N ASN A 19 -18.90 -30.65 -4.83
CA ASN A 19 -18.17 -29.39 -4.86
C ASN A 19 -18.21 -28.61 -3.54
N LEU A 20 -18.97 -29.05 -2.56
CA LEU A 20 -19.01 -28.43 -1.24
C LEU A 20 -17.66 -28.47 -0.53
N SER A 21 -16.91 -29.57 -0.67
CA SER A 21 -15.61 -29.74 -0.03
C SER A 21 -14.55 -28.74 -0.47
N GLN A 22 -14.73 -28.10 -1.64
CA GLN A 22 -13.79 -27.05 -2.10
C GLN A 22 -13.94 -25.75 -1.32
N TRP A 23 -15.07 -25.53 -0.68
CA TRP A 23 -15.40 -24.31 0.04
C TRP A 23 -15.42 -24.48 1.57
N ASP A 24 -15.27 -25.72 2.00
CA ASP A 24 -15.19 -26.09 3.41
C ASP A 24 -13.73 -26.17 3.83
N LEU A 25 -13.18 -25.04 4.31
CA LEU A 25 -11.77 -24.88 4.63
C LEU A 25 -11.33 -25.67 5.87
N ASN A 26 -12.24 -25.93 6.80
CA ASN A 26 -11.97 -26.66 8.02
C ASN A 26 -12.47 -28.11 8.01
N SER A 27 -13.15 -28.50 6.91
CA SER A 27 -13.68 -29.85 6.70
C SER A 27 -14.75 -30.30 7.69
N ASP A 28 -15.54 -29.35 8.22
CA ASP A 28 -16.67 -29.61 9.13
C ASP A 28 -18.01 -29.76 8.43
N GLY A 29 -18.04 -29.59 7.12
CA GLY A 29 -19.25 -29.67 6.27
C GLY A 29 -20.10 -28.39 6.28
N ILE A 30 -19.65 -27.29 6.88
CA ILE A 30 -20.38 -26.03 7.06
C ILE A 30 -19.65 -24.87 6.39
N ILE A 31 -19.87 -24.63 5.11
CA ILE A 31 -19.19 -23.57 4.34
C ILE A 31 -19.58 -22.13 4.71
N TRP A 32 -20.63 -21.93 5.50
CA TRP A 32 -21.16 -20.60 5.82
C TRP A 32 -20.64 -19.99 7.11
N ASP A 33 -20.01 -20.77 7.97
CA ASP A 33 -19.44 -20.25 9.20
C ASP A 33 -17.92 -20.19 9.21
N GLU A 34 -17.30 -20.41 8.03
CA GLU A 34 -15.89 -20.18 7.81
C GLU A 34 -15.53 -18.74 8.15
N LYS A 35 -14.75 -18.58 9.21
CA LYS A 35 -14.27 -17.29 9.69
C LYS A 35 -12.77 -17.20 9.48
N GLU A 36 -12.37 -16.48 8.46
CA GLU A 36 -10.98 -16.10 8.28
C GLU A 36 -10.67 -14.85 9.12
N ILE A 37 -9.84 -15.00 10.15
CA ILE A 37 -9.34 -13.88 10.95
C ILE A 37 -8.02 -13.41 10.35
N TYR A 38 -8.01 -12.21 9.80
CA TYR A 38 -6.82 -11.60 9.22
C TYR A 38 -6.67 -10.14 9.65
N PRO A 39 -5.44 -9.62 9.71
CA PRO A 39 -5.21 -8.22 10.01
C PRO A 39 -5.83 -7.31 8.94
N ALA A 40 -6.35 -6.16 9.33
CA ALA A 40 -6.86 -5.17 8.38
C ALA A 40 -5.74 -4.69 7.44
N LYS A 41 -6.06 -4.41 6.17
CA LYS A 41 -5.08 -3.99 5.15
C LYS A 41 -4.24 -2.77 5.57
N TYR A 42 -4.83 -1.85 6.31
CA TYR A 42 -4.18 -0.61 6.75
C TYR A 42 -3.79 -0.65 8.24
N ASP A 43 -3.73 -1.84 8.82
CA ASP A 43 -3.32 -1.99 10.22
C ASP A 43 -1.88 -1.51 10.41
N LYS A 44 -1.74 -0.46 11.23
CA LYS A 44 -0.46 0.14 11.65
C LYS A 44 -0.50 0.27 13.18
N PRO A 45 0.06 -0.68 13.92
CA PRO A 45 0.01 -0.67 15.38
C PRO A 45 0.55 0.60 16.02
N HIS A 46 1.57 1.20 15.41
CA HIS A 46 2.18 2.43 15.91
C HIS A 46 2.27 3.48 14.81
N SER A 47 1.86 4.70 15.12
CA SER A 47 1.99 5.87 14.26
C SER A 47 2.35 7.08 15.11
N PHE A 48 3.36 7.83 14.66
CA PHE A 48 3.80 9.06 15.29
C PHE A 48 3.94 10.15 14.22
N ASN A 49 3.27 11.28 14.45
CA ASN A 49 3.37 12.45 13.61
C ASN A 49 3.69 13.66 14.48
N SER A 50 4.69 14.41 14.09
CA SER A 50 5.09 15.64 14.77
C SER A 50 5.34 16.73 13.74
N VAL A 51 4.83 17.93 14.02
CA VAL A 51 5.11 19.14 13.25
C VAL A 51 5.49 20.22 14.23
N ILE A 52 6.65 20.83 14.00
CA ILE A 52 7.19 21.92 14.83
C ILE A 52 7.47 23.08 13.89
N SER A 53 6.97 24.27 14.24
CA SER A 53 7.31 25.52 13.56
C SER A 53 7.92 26.47 14.59
N TYR A 54 9.02 27.08 14.21
CA TYR A 54 9.73 28.01 15.07
C TYR A 54 10.11 29.29 14.30
N LYS A 55 9.73 30.45 14.86
CA LYS A 55 10.14 31.75 14.34
C LYS A 55 11.57 32.06 14.77
N LEU A 56 12.48 31.97 13.81
CA LEU A 56 13.89 32.30 14.05
C LEU A 56 14.10 33.83 14.12
N SER A 57 13.34 34.56 13.30
CA SER A 57 13.31 36.03 13.29
C SER A 57 11.94 36.54 12.85
N PRO A 58 11.65 37.87 12.92
CA PRO A 58 10.39 38.40 12.38
C PRO A 58 10.12 38.09 10.89
N LYS A 59 11.16 37.72 10.16
CA LYS A 59 11.09 37.44 8.72
C LYS A 59 11.41 35.99 8.36
N MET A 60 11.74 35.14 9.32
CA MET A 60 12.25 33.82 9.05
C MET A 60 11.60 32.77 9.96
N ASP A 61 10.96 31.78 9.35
CA ASP A 61 10.36 30.63 10.02
C ASP A 61 11.06 29.34 9.59
N ILE A 62 11.32 28.48 10.54
CA ILE A 62 11.82 27.12 10.32
C ILE A 62 10.72 26.13 10.68
N GLY A 63 10.45 25.18 9.79
CA GLY A 63 9.53 24.08 10.02
C GLY A 63 10.26 22.75 10.03
N PHE A 64 9.79 21.86 10.89
CA PHE A 64 10.25 20.49 11.03
C PHE A 64 9.03 19.58 11.06
N SER A 65 9.02 18.54 10.24
CA SER A 65 7.98 17.54 10.23
C SER A 65 8.59 16.15 10.30
N CYS A 66 8.10 15.32 11.20
CA CYS A 66 8.53 13.95 11.36
C CYS A 66 7.31 13.02 11.30
N VAL A 67 7.38 12.04 10.42
CA VAL A 67 6.36 11.00 10.27
C VAL A 67 7.02 9.64 10.45
N TYR A 68 6.53 8.89 11.42
CA TYR A 68 6.93 7.50 11.66
C TYR A 68 5.70 6.62 11.72
N GLY A 69 5.78 5.41 11.18
CA GLY A 69 4.74 4.41 11.32
C GLY A 69 5.27 2.99 11.12
N THR A 70 4.67 2.04 11.81
CA THR A 70 4.88 0.62 11.49
C THR A 70 4.36 0.33 10.10
N GLY A 71 4.98 -0.62 9.39
CA GLY A 71 4.54 -1.03 8.06
C GLY A 71 3.10 -1.54 8.07
N GLN A 72 2.37 -1.20 7.03
CA GLN A 72 1.04 -1.76 6.80
C GLN A 72 1.14 -3.23 6.39
N THR A 73 0.05 -3.96 6.58
CA THR A 73 -0.03 -5.35 6.19
C THR A 73 -0.19 -5.54 4.68
N TYR A 74 0.28 -6.66 4.17
CA TYR A 74 0.04 -7.09 2.80
C TYR A 74 -0.05 -8.62 2.72
N THR A 75 -0.69 -9.12 1.66
CA THR A 75 -0.73 -10.56 1.36
C THR A 75 0.57 -10.94 0.64
N PRO A 76 1.42 -11.79 1.21
CA PRO A 76 2.66 -12.20 0.57
C PRO A 76 2.38 -13.11 -0.62
N VAL A 77 3.27 -13.08 -1.60
CA VAL A 77 3.31 -14.08 -2.68
C VAL A 77 4.17 -15.24 -2.21
N ILE A 78 3.62 -16.45 -2.19
CA ILE A 78 4.29 -17.68 -1.73
C ILE A 78 4.77 -18.57 -2.87
N GLY A 79 4.33 -18.30 -4.09
CA GLY A 79 4.72 -19.10 -5.25
C GLY A 79 4.22 -18.51 -6.55
N LYS A 80 4.40 -19.27 -7.61
CA LYS A 80 3.93 -18.97 -8.96
C LYS A 80 3.17 -20.15 -9.55
N THR A 81 2.20 -19.87 -10.37
CA THR A 81 1.45 -20.87 -11.12
C THR A 81 1.17 -20.40 -12.54
N TYR A 82 0.94 -21.34 -13.45
CA TYR A 82 0.43 -21.01 -14.76
C TYR A 82 -1.08 -20.82 -14.68
N GLN A 83 -1.54 -19.68 -15.14
CA GLN A 83 -2.95 -19.36 -15.23
C GLN A 83 -3.36 -19.35 -16.72
N ALA A 84 -4.50 -19.95 -17.04
CA ALA A 84 -5.07 -19.84 -18.37
C ALA A 84 -5.77 -18.49 -18.53
N GLY A 85 -5.43 -17.74 -19.55
CA GLY A 85 -6.15 -16.51 -19.91
C GLY A 85 -7.55 -16.83 -20.40
N THR A 86 -8.54 -16.08 -19.93
CA THR A 86 -9.95 -16.24 -20.31
C THR A 86 -10.37 -15.35 -21.48
N GLU A 87 -9.45 -14.64 -22.10
CA GLU A 87 -9.76 -13.56 -23.05
C GLU A 87 -10.31 -14.02 -24.41
N ASN A 88 -10.28 -15.33 -24.72
CA ASN A 88 -10.85 -15.84 -25.96
C ASN A 88 -11.81 -17.01 -25.72
N TYR A 89 -12.98 -16.73 -25.19
CA TYR A 89 -14.10 -17.64 -25.31
C TYR A 89 -14.51 -17.77 -26.79
N GLY A 90 -14.02 -18.79 -27.48
CA GLY A 90 -14.47 -19.12 -28.84
C GLY A 90 -13.40 -19.44 -29.87
N SER A 91 -12.11 -19.25 -29.62
CA SER A 91 -11.06 -19.78 -30.47
C SER A 91 -10.48 -21.07 -29.89
N LEU A 92 -10.36 -22.10 -30.72
CA LEU A 92 -9.65 -23.34 -30.37
C LEU A 92 -8.12 -23.16 -30.33
N GLU A 93 -7.63 -21.93 -30.43
CA GLU A 93 -6.23 -21.60 -30.27
C GLU A 93 -5.91 -21.62 -28.77
N PHE A 94 -4.86 -22.33 -28.43
CA PHE A 94 -4.36 -22.61 -27.07
C PHE A 94 -4.53 -21.42 -26.12
N PRO A 95 -5.09 -21.63 -24.92
CA PRO A 95 -5.23 -20.57 -23.96
C PRO A 95 -3.84 -20.02 -23.63
N TYR A 96 -3.69 -18.68 -23.72
CA TYR A 96 -2.46 -18.01 -23.28
C TYR A 96 -2.22 -18.37 -21.83
N GLN A 97 -1.11 -19.04 -21.55
CA GLN A 97 -0.68 -19.34 -20.21
C GLN A 97 0.23 -18.20 -19.75
N TYR A 98 -0.12 -17.56 -18.65
CA TYR A 98 0.75 -16.59 -18.02
C TYR A 98 1.10 -17.03 -16.60
N LEU A 99 2.27 -16.61 -16.13
CA LEU A 99 2.71 -16.86 -14.78
C LEU A 99 2.00 -15.87 -13.85
N GLY A 100 1.19 -16.39 -12.95
CA GLY A 100 0.51 -15.62 -11.91
C GLY A 100 1.04 -15.92 -10.53
N ASP A 101 0.74 -15.01 -9.61
CA ASP A 101 1.09 -15.13 -8.21
C ASP A 101 0.19 -16.14 -7.49
N ILE A 102 0.77 -16.98 -6.64
CA ILE A 102 0.03 -17.73 -5.62
C ILE A 102 0.05 -16.89 -4.34
N PRO A 103 -1.10 -16.31 -3.93
CA PRO A 103 -1.15 -15.54 -2.70
C PRO A 103 -1.00 -16.45 -1.47
N GLY A 104 -0.30 -15.98 -0.46
CA GLY A 104 -0.29 -16.57 0.87
C GLY A 104 -1.51 -16.14 1.70
N ALA A 105 -1.45 -16.37 3.01
CA ALA A 105 -2.51 -15.95 3.92
C ALA A 105 -2.74 -14.44 3.84
N ARG A 106 -4.02 -14.05 3.85
CA ARG A 106 -4.44 -12.65 3.65
C ARG A 106 -3.84 -11.71 4.69
N ASN A 107 -3.18 -10.65 4.23
CA ASN A 107 -2.55 -9.63 5.08
C ASN A 107 -1.60 -10.16 6.16
N SER A 108 -0.99 -11.33 5.96
CA SER A 108 -0.15 -12.02 6.95
C SER A 108 1.26 -11.44 7.08
N ALA A 109 1.72 -10.66 6.12
CA ALA A 109 3.02 -10.03 6.14
C ALA A 109 2.91 -8.51 6.33
N ARG A 110 4.02 -7.86 6.73
CA ARG A 110 4.11 -6.41 6.90
C ARG A 110 5.24 -5.83 6.07
N TYR A 111 4.97 -4.65 5.49
CA TYR A 111 6.03 -3.81 4.94
C TYR A 111 6.98 -3.34 6.04
N PRO A 112 8.21 -2.93 5.70
CA PRO A 112 9.10 -2.24 6.63
C PRO A 112 8.45 -0.98 7.20
N GLN A 113 8.99 -0.51 8.31
CA GLN A 113 8.55 0.76 8.90
C GLN A 113 8.68 1.91 7.92
N TYR A 114 7.77 2.87 8.03
CA TYR A 114 7.80 4.13 7.32
C TYR A 114 8.45 5.20 8.18
N PHE A 115 9.41 5.93 7.61
CA PHE A 115 10.03 7.06 8.27
C PHE A 115 10.29 8.20 7.29
N ARG A 116 9.85 9.40 7.62
CA ARG A 116 10.11 10.60 6.83
C ARG A 116 10.33 11.80 7.75
N LEU A 117 11.37 12.53 7.45
CA LEU A 117 11.73 13.76 8.10
C LEU A 117 11.82 14.85 7.05
N ASP A 118 11.07 15.93 7.24
CA ASP A 118 11.05 17.07 6.33
C ASP A 118 11.52 18.32 7.10
N LEU A 119 12.31 19.15 6.42
CA LEU A 119 12.73 20.46 6.89
C LEU A 119 12.20 21.53 5.95
N SER A 120 11.78 22.65 6.48
CA SER A 120 11.33 23.80 5.71
C SER A 120 11.89 25.10 6.27
N LEU A 121 12.18 26.03 5.39
CA LEU A 121 12.59 27.38 5.70
C LEU A 121 11.71 28.34 4.91
N SER A 122 11.09 29.30 5.59
CA SER A 122 10.33 30.38 4.96
C SER A 122 11.01 31.70 5.29
N TYR A 123 11.08 32.58 4.30
CA TYR A 123 11.68 33.89 4.45
C TYR A 123 10.80 34.95 3.80
N ASP A 124 10.34 35.93 4.62
CA ASP A 124 9.54 37.06 4.21
C ASP A 124 10.44 38.18 3.67
N ASN A 125 10.25 38.61 2.47
CA ASN A 125 11.03 39.65 1.78
C ASN A 125 10.12 40.57 0.96
N LYS A 126 10.67 41.66 0.45
CA LYS A 126 10.01 42.55 -0.50
C LYS A 126 10.78 42.54 -1.82
N ILE A 127 10.11 42.20 -2.91
CA ILE A 127 10.65 42.19 -4.24
C ILE A 127 9.84 43.16 -5.11
N PHE A 128 10.49 44.14 -5.69
CA PHE A 128 9.84 45.20 -6.51
C PHE A 128 8.68 45.93 -5.80
N GLY A 129 8.75 46.06 -4.47
CA GLY A 129 7.70 46.71 -3.68
C GLY A 129 6.56 45.81 -3.22
N PHE A 130 6.45 44.59 -3.73
CA PHE A 130 5.45 43.58 -3.32
C PHE A 130 6.00 42.73 -2.20
N GLU A 131 5.14 42.37 -1.26
CA GLU A 131 5.49 41.41 -0.22
C GLU A 131 5.64 40.03 -0.85
N ASN A 132 6.74 39.35 -0.54
CA ASN A 132 7.06 38.04 -1.07
C ASN A 132 7.49 37.10 0.04
N LYS A 133 6.96 35.88 0.02
CA LYS A 133 7.38 34.80 0.90
C LYS A 133 8.09 33.72 0.10
N MET A 134 9.37 33.58 0.35
CA MET A 134 10.18 32.50 -0.25
C MET A 134 10.13 31.28 0.68
N LYS A 135 9.90 30.11 0.10
CA LYS A 135 9.87 28.84 0.82
C LYS A 135 10.85 27.86 0.20
N VAL A 136 11.72 27.29 1.02
CA VAL A 136 12.61 26.18 0.65
C VAL A 136 12.25 25.01 1.53
N GLN A 137 12.03 23.84 0.94
CA GLN A 137 11.67 22.65 1.68
C GLN A 137 12.51 21.45 1.22
N LEU A 138 13.03 20.72 2.17
CA LEU A 138 13.76 19.49 1.98
C LEU A 138 12.90 18.34 2.49
N ILE A 139 12.32 17.57 1.57
CA ILE A 139 11.45 16.44 1.85
C ILE A 139 12.32 15.18 1.96
N ASN A 140 12.00 14.32 2.92
CA ASN A 140 12.75 13.10 3.22
C ASN A 140 14.25 13.36 3.41
N THR A 141 14.57 14.30 4.30
CA THR A 141 15.94 14.78 4.59
C THR A 141 16.90 13.65 4.93
N THR A 142 16.41 12.58 5.56
CA THR A 142 17.22 11.41 5.91
C THR A 142 17.46 10.47 4.75
N ASN A 143 16.84 10.73 3.59
CA ASN A 143 16.88 9.85 2.43
C ASN A 143 16.49 8.40 2.77
N TYR A 144 15.57 8.21 3.69
CA TYR A 144 15.11 6.87 4.09
C TYR A 144 14.30 6.22 2.98
N TYR A 145 14.65 4.99 2.61
CA TYR A 145 13.99 4.24 1.53
C TYR A 145 12.70 3.60 2.03
N ASN A 146 11.62 4.37 2.00
CA ASN A 146 10.28 3.88 2.33
C ASN A 146 9.78 2.95 1.21
N VAL A 147 9.48 1.72 1.53
CA VAL A 147 8.98 0.75 0.54
C VAL A 147 7.54 1.11 0.17
N LEU A 148 7.28 1.26 -1.12
CA LEU A 148 5.96 1.51 -1.68
C LEU A 148 5.24 0.19 -1.98
N LEU A 149 5.93 -0.71 -2.68
CA LEU A 149 5.40 -2.02 -3.09
C LEU A 149 6.53 -3.02 -3.37
N TYR A 150 6.18 -4.28 -3.37
CA TYR A 150 7.00 -5.37 -3.86
C TYR A 150 6.51 -5.80 -5.25
N ASN A 151 7.45 -6.00 -6.17
CA ASN A 151 7.21 -6.58 -7.48
C ASN A 151 7.94 -7.91 -7.60
N TRP A 152 7.22 -8.95 -8.01
CA TRP A 152 7.75 -10.30 -8.15
C TRP A 152 8.11 -10.57 -9.60
N ASN A 153 9.35 -10.98 -9.84
CA ASN A 153 9.78 -11.47 -11.16
C ASN A 153 9.77 -13.00 -11.14
N HIS A 154 8.78 -13.57 -11.81
CA HIS A 154 8.60 -15.01 -11.91
C HIS A 154 9.40 -15.67 -13.04
N GLU A 155 9.93 -14.91 -13.98
CA GLU A 155 10.81 -15.43 -15.04
C GLU A 155 12.15 -15.91 -14.46
N ALA A 156 12.59 -15.32 -13.35
CA ALA A 156 13.78 -15.76 -12.67
C ALA A 156 13.55 -17.07 -11.88
N SER A 157 14.54 -17.95 -11.86
CA SER A 157 14.53 -19.17 -11.07
C SER A 157 15.72 -19.14 -10.08
N PRO A 158 15.48 -19.04 -8.77
CA PRO A 158 14.18 -18.85 -8.10
C PRO A 158 13.57 -17.48 -8.39
N SER A 159 12.25 -17.35 -8.18
CA SER A 159 11.55 -16.06 -8.30
C SER A 159 12.21 -14.99 -7.43
N LYS A 160 12.37 -13.78 -7.97
CA LYS A 160 13.02 -12.66 -7.27
C LYS A 160 11.99 -11.59 -6.93
N VAL A 161 12.13 -11.04 -5.74
CA VAL A 161 11.33 -9.88 -5.30
C VAL A 161 12.17 -8.61 -5.43
N LYS A 162 11.59 -7.54 -5.96
CA LYS A 162 12.17 -6.21 -6.00
C LYS A 162 11.28 -5.24 -5.23
N ALA A 163 11.87 -4.58 -4.24
CA ALA A 163 11.20 -3.50 -3.53
C ALA A 163 11.31 -2.20 -4.34
N TYR A 164 10.19 -1.53 -4.54
CA TYR A 164 10.18 -0.16 -5.07
C TYR A 164 9.99 0.80 -3.91
N SER A 165 10.90 1.77 -3.81
CA SER A 165 10.83 2.81 -2.79
C SER A 165 9.98 3.99 -3.25
N MET A 166 9.46 4.71 -2.28
CA MET A 166 8.90 6.05 -2.48
C MET A 166 10.03 7.04 -2.86
N PHE A 167 9.67 8.30 -2.97
CA PHE A 167 10.60 9.35 -3.36
C PHE A 167 11.82 9.43 -2.42
N PRO A 168 13.02 9.61 -2.97
CA PRO A 168 14.23 9.90 -2.21
C PRO A 168 14.15 11.31 -1.60
N ILE A 169 15.26 11.85 -1.18
CA ILE A 169 15.37 13.26 -0.78
C ILE A 169 14.98 14.18 -1.96
N ILE A 170 14.10 15.15 -1.69
CA ILE A 170 13.60 16.12 -2.68
C ILE A 170 13.78 17.52 -2.12
N LEU A 171 14.46 18.38 -2.88
CA LEU A 171 14.52 19.81 -2.62
C LEU A 171 13.41 20.50 -3.42
N THR A 172 12.58 21.30 -2.76
CA THR A 172 11.56 22.11 -3.40
C THR A 172 11.78 23.59 -3.08
N PHE A 173 11.41 24.44 -4.02
CA PHE A 173 11.46 25.89 -3.88
C PHE A 173 10.11 26.47 -4.31
N GLY A 174 9.61 27.42 -3.55
CA GLY A 174 8.35 28.13 -3.82
C GLY A 174 8.45 29.60 -3.51
N MET A 175 7.69 30.41 -4.23
CA MET A 175 7.51 31.83 -4.00
C MET A 175 6.03 32.17 -3.96
N GLU A 176 5.63 32.98 -3.02
CA GLU A 176 4.27 33.47 -2.84
C GLU A 176 4.32 35.01 -2.81
N PHE A 177 3.56 35.66 -3.69
CA PHE A 177 3.46 37.11 -3.77
C PHE A 177 2.10 37.55 -3.23
N GLU A 178 2.10 38.53 -2.36
CA GLU A 178 0.89 39.22 -1.91
C GLU A 178 0.75 40.51 -2.71
N LEU A 179 -0.40 40.65 -3.40
CA LEU A 179 -0.74 41.76 -4.28
C LEU A 179 -1.63 42.80 -3.57
#